data_d3ff39a5190b0341845b562ff2329991
#
_entry.id   d3ff39a5190b0341845b562ff2329991
#
_cell.length_a   1.000
_cell.length_b   1.000
_cell.length_c   1.000
_cell.angle_alpha   90.00
_cell.angle_beta   90.00
_cell.angle_gamma   90.00
#
_symmetry.space_group_name_H-M   'P 1'
#
loop_
_entity.id
_entity.type
_entity.pdbx_description
1 polymer ?
#
loop_
_entity_poly.entity_id
_entity_poly.type
_entity_poly.pdbx_seq_one_letter_code
_entity_poly.pdbx_strand_id
1 'polypeptide(L)'
;MILWMLRSIYCSFLYFASKKIHKCVREEKMEKIVNRQEAEEFLRPLVGQPLRYALKSPDTELYDFGFGKPVEVTRLGIRRRIGTYSIHALCRFKILWENSERGAEEYCENTPSEEFSMKIRHLIGREIMELGLSEKNDLWLDMGDCRIVWTTYENGEESWRFLAADTNVPHLVASNSWMELN
;
A
#
# COMPACT_ATOMS: atom_id res chain seq x y z
N MET A 1 -20.61 38.09 -14.43
CA MET A 1 -20.90 36.65 -14.69
C MET A 1 -19.93 36.02 -15.71
N ILE A 2 -19.22 36.77 -16.53
CA ILE A 2 -18.29 36.23 -17.58
C ILE A 2 -16.90 35.90 -17.03
N LEU A 3 -16.45 36.54 -15.94
CA LEU A 3 -15.09 36.32 -15.39
C LEU A 3 -14.92 34.99 -14.64
N TRP A 4 -16.00 34.35 -14.22
CA TRP A 4 -15.96 33.04 -13.51
C TRP A 4 -15.84 31.84 -14.48
N MET A 5 -16.36 31.97 -15.70
CA MET A 5 -16.24 30.93 -16.72
C MET A 5 -14.80 30.80 -17.28
N LEU A 6 -14.07 31.92 -17.39
CA LEU A 6 -12.71 31.90 -17.92
C LEU A 6 -11.68 31.23 -16.97
N ARG A 7 -11.90 31.30 -15.66
CA ARG A 7 -11.02 30.61 -14.67
C ARG A 7 -11.16 29.08 -14.69
N SER A 8 -12.36 28.57 -14.95
CA SER A 8 -12.61 27.11 -15.02
C SER A 8 -11.96 26.48 -16.25
N ILE A 9 -11.97 27.18 -17.39
CA ILE A 9 -11.37 26.69 -18.64
C ILE A 9 -9.83 26.71 -18.56
N TYR A 10 -9.24 27.70 -17.90
CA TYR A 10 -7.78 27.80 -17.74
C TYR A 10 -7.22 26.72 -16.82
N CYS A 11 -7.91 26.36 -15.73
CA CYS A 11 -7.51 25.27 -14.83
C CYS A 11 -7.58 23.91 -15.53
N SER A 12 -8.60 23.67 -16.33
CA SER A 12 -8.73 22.41 -17.08
C SER A 12 -7.66 22.26 -18.16
N PHE A 13 -7.29 23.35 -18.84
CA PHE A 13 -6.23 23.33 -19.87
C PHE A 13 -4.84 23.10 -19.26
N LEU A 14 -4.52 23.71 -18.11
CA LEU A 14 -3.26 23.48 -17.40
C LEU A 14 -3.16 22.06 -16.84
N TYR A 15 -4.29 21.49 -16.39
CA TYR A 15 -4.33 20.10 -15.93
C TYR A 15 -4.09 19.10 -17.08
N PHE A 16 -4.66 19.33 -18.26
CA PHE A 16 -4.43 18.50 -19.46
C PHE A 16 -3.04 18.70 -20.06
N ALA A 17 -2.50 19.91 -20.05
CA ALA A 17 -1.14 20.18 -20.51
C ALA A 17 -0.10 19.57 -19.56
N SER A 18 -0.32 19.62 -18.23
CA SER A 18 0.55 18.96 -17.25
C SER A 18 0.56 17.44 -17.42
N LYS A 19 -0.59 16.79 -17.67
CA LYS A 19 -0.63 15.35 -17.98
C LYS A 19 0.12 14.99 -19.27
N LYS A 20 0.09 15.85 -20.29
CA LYS A 20 0.78 15.61 -21.57
C LYS A 20 2.29 15.83 -21.46
N ILE A 21 2.74 16.79 -20.66
CA ILE A 21 4.16 17.08 -20.43
C ILE A 21 4.80 16.00 -19.52
N HIS A 22 4.07 15.50 -18.51
CA HIS A 22 4.54 14.38 -17.68
C HIS A 22 4.63 13.05 -18.46
N LYS A 23 3.92 12.91 -19.56
CA LYS A 23 4.01 11.73 -20.42
C LYS A 23 5.24 11.73 -21.36
N CYS A 24 5.90 12.87 -21.53
CA CYS A 24 7.02 13.05 -22.48
C CYS A 24 8.42 12.95 -21.84
N VAL A 25 8.52 12.80 -20.50
CA VAL A 25 9.81 12.69 -19.77
C VAL A 25 9.78 11.49 -18.79
N ARG A 26 8.86 10.55 -18.96
CA ARG A 26 9.06 9.23 -18.36
C ARG A 26 10.07 8.51 -19.25
N GLU A 27 11.33 8.46 -18.82
CA GLU A 27 12.16 7.29 -19.09
C GLU A 27 11.24 6.09 -18.92
N GLU A 28 11.12 5.25 -19.91
CA GLU A 28 10.38 3.98 -19.82
C GLU A 28 11.04 3.17 -18.70
N LYS A 29 10.59 3.37 -17.46
CA LYS A 29 10.81 2.40 -16.41
C LYS A 29 10.15 1.14 -16.95
N MET A 30 10.97 0.20 -17.41
CA MET A 30 10.48 -1.09 -17.92
C MET A 30 9.76 -1.77 -16.77
N GLU A 31 8.43 -1.80 -16.86
CA GLU A 31 7.59 -2.61 -15.99
C GLU A 31 8.05 -4.07 -16.14
N LYS A 32 8.63 -4.62 -15.09
CA LYS A 32 9.10 -6.01 -15.11
C LYS A 32 8.05 -6.89 -14.45
N ILE A 33 7.37 -7.71 -15.24
CA ILE A 33 6.52 -8.77 -14.69
C ILE A 33 7.40 -9.75 -13.90
N VAL A 34 6.98 -10.05 -12.69
CA VAL A 34 7.69 -10.96 -11.77
C VAL A 34 6.82 -12.16 -11.41
N ASN A 35 7.46 -13.30 -11.21
CA ASN A 35 6.77 -14.47 -10.67
C ASN A 35 6.68 -14.41 -9.14
N ARG A 36 5.93 -15.34 -8.55
CA ARG A 36 5.72 -15.39 -7.11
C ARG A 36 7.01 -15.48 -6.30
N GLN A 37 7.95 -16.32 -6.70
CA GLN A 37 9.21 -16.48 -5.98
C GLN A 37 10.06 -15.20 -6.00
N GLU A 38 10.14 -14.52 -7.15
CA GLU A 38 10.81 -13.22 -7.27
C GLU A 38 10.14 -12.15 -6.40
N ALA A 39 8.80 -12.15 -6.35
CA ALA A 39 8.04 -11.21 -5.53
C ALA A 39 8.22 -11.48 -4.01
N GLU A 40 8.19 -12.74 -3.58
CA GLU A 40 8.47 -13.12 -2.17
C GLU A 40 9.90 -12.73 -1.76
N GLU A 41 10.89 -12.94 -2.64
CA GLU A 41 12.27 -12.51 -2.40
C GLU A 41 12.38 -10.99 -2.27
N PHE A 42 11.62 -10.25 -3.09
CA PHE A 42 11.57 -8.80 -3.04
C PHE A 42 10.89 -8.27 -1.75
N LEU A 43 9.92 -9.01 -1.20
CA LEU A 43 9.24 -8.71 0.06
C LEU A 43 10.05 -9.15 1.30
N ARG A 44 11.04 -10.01 1.16
CA ARG A 44 11.84 -10.58 2.26
C ARG A 44 12.39 -9.54 3.27
N PRO A 45 12.80 -8.32 2.85
CA PRO A 45 13.23 -7.29 3.80
C PRO A 45 12.22 -6.88 4.87
N LEU A 46 10.94 -7.24 4.69
CA LEU A 46 9.89 -7.03 5.72
C LEU A 46 10.04 -7.96 6.93
N VAL A 47 10.63 -9.15 6.76
CA VAL A 47 10.81 -10.10 7.87
C VAL A 47 11.72 -9.49 8.94
N GLY A 48 11.32 -9.58 10.19
CA GLY A 48 11.95 -8.95 11.34
C GLY A 48 11.65 -7.46 11.51
N GLN A 49 10.87 -6.86 10.61
CA GLN A 49 10.48 -5.45 10.73
C GLN A 49 9.22 -5.30 11.58
N PRO A 50 9.21 -4.39 12.58
CA PRO A 50 8.01 -4.11 13.35
C PRO A 50 7.03 -3.24 12.57
N LEU A 51 5.73 -3.49 12.74
CA LEU A 51 4.67 -2.59 12.30
C LEU A 51 4.74 -1.30 13.12
N ARG A 52 4.89 -0.15 12.46
CA ARG A 52 5.02 1.16 13.12
C ARG A 52 3.74 1.96 13.14
N TYR A 53 2.99 1.88 12.07
CA TYR A 53 1.67 2.50 11.95
C TYR A 53 0.83 1.72 10.95
N ALA A 54 -0.47 1.85 11.10
CA ALA A 54 -1.42 1.50 10.07
C ALA A 54 -2.50 2.59 10.06
N LEU A 55 -2.75 3.15 8.89
CA LEU A 55 -3.66 4.26 8.68
C LEU A 55 -4.62 3.93 7.55
N LYS A 56 -5.86 4.40 7.66
CA LYS A 56 -6.80 4.44 6.55
C LYS A 56 -6.94 5.90 6.10
N SER A 57 -6.77 6.15 4.82
CA SER A 57 -7.01 7.47 4.26
C SER A 57 -8.49 7.85 4.42
N PRO A 58 -8.82 9.04 4.93
CA PRO A 58 -10.21 9.45 5.08
C PRO A 58 -10.92 9.69 3.73
N ASP A 59 -10.17 10.07 2.70
CA ASP A 59 -10.68 10.49 1.40
C ASP A 59 -10.57 9.42 0.31
N THR A 60 -9.96 8.28 0.64
CA THR A 60 -9.74 7.16 -0.29
C THR A 60 -9.94 5.84 0.41
N GLU A 61 -10.03 4.76 -0.36
CA GLU A 61 -10.11 3.39 0.16
C GLU A 61 -8.73 2.83 0.59
N LEU A 62 -7.69 3.65 0.54
CA LEU A 62 -6.32 3.25 0.78
C LEU A 62 -6.04 2.99 2.26
N TYR A 63 -5.49 1.83 2.55
CA TYR A 63 -4.83 1.48 3.80
C TYR A 63 -3.31 1.57 3.62
N ASP A 64 -2.64 2.24 4.54
CA ASP A 64 -1.18 2.41 4.56
C ASP A 64 -0.61 1.77 5.83
N PHE A 65 0.23 0.74 5.66
CA PHE A 65 0.91 0.02 6.72
C PHE A 65 2.41 0.32 6.63
N GLY A 66 2.97 0.97 7.65
CA GLY A 66 4.40 1.30 7.69
C GLY A 66 5.19 0.38 8.61
N PHE A 67 6.32 -0.13 8.11
CA PHE A 67 7.18 -1.10 8.79
C PHE A 67 8.61 -0.60 8.94
N GLY A 68 9.30 -1.15 9.94
CA GLY A 68 10.73 -0.92 10.15
C GLY A 68 11.05 0.40 10.85
N LYS A 69 12.28 0.89 10.67
CA LYS A 69 12.72 2.13 11.31
C LYS A 69 12.04 3.34 10.68
N PRO A 70 11.69 4.36 11.49
CA PRO A 70 11.12 5.58 10.94
C PRO A 70 12.16 6.35 10.12
N VAL A 71 11.77 6.78 8.92
CA VAL A 71 12.55 7.58 8.00
C VAL A 71 11.84 8.92 7.75
N GLU A 72 12.59 10.01 7.77
CA GLU A 72 12.04 11.31 7.39
C GLU A 72 12.11 11.48 5.86
N VAL A 73 10.95 11.74 5.27
CA VAL A 73 10.83 12.03 3.85
C VAL A 73 10.20 13.39 3.64
N THR A 74 10.63 14.09 2.59
CA THR A 74 10.00 15.34 2.18
C THR A 74 9.29 15.11 0.86
N ARG A 75 7.96 15.20 0.86
CA ARG A 75 7.14 15.11 -0.36
C ARG A 75 6.31 16.39 -0.50
N LEU A 76 6.37 17.02 -1.65
CA LEU A 76 5.68 18.30 -1.93
C LEU A 76 5.95 19.38 -0.87
N GLY A 77 7.19 19.46 -0.35
CA GLY A 77 7.57 20.42 0.69
C GLY A 77 7.09 20.06 2.11
N ILE A 78 6.35 18.96 2.29
CA ILE A 78 5.86 18.50 3.60
C ILE A 78 6.79 17.40 4.12
N ARG A 79 7.36 17.62 5.31
CA ARG A 79 8.12 16.59 6.04
C ARG A 79 7.15 15.59 6.66
N ARG A 80 7.40 14.32 6.41
CA ARG A 80 6.65 13.19 7.00
C ARG A 80 7.62 12.16 7.54
N ARG A 81 7.20 11.46 8.59
CA ARG A 81 7.92 10.33 9.15
C ARG A 81 7.18 9.06 8.76
N ILE A 82 7.81 8.24 7.93
CA ILE A 82 7.24 6.99 7.44
C ILE A 82 8.09 5.80 7.87
N GLY A 83 7.61 4.57 7.70
CA GLY A 83 8.41 3.36 7.87
C GLY A 83 9.47 3.22 6.76
N THR A 84 10.51 2.44 7.02
CA THR A 84 11.49 2.07 5.97
C THR A 84 10.80 1.39 4.79
N TYR A 85 9.73 0.64 5.07
CA TYR A 85 8.89 -0.05 4.10
C TYR A 85 7.42 0.28 4.36
N SER A 86 6.61 0.24 3.31
CA SER A 86 5.15 0.42 3.40
C SER A 86 4.43 -0.58 2.51
N ILE A 87 3.26 -1.02 2.97
CA ILE A 87 2.27 -1.71 2.14
C ILE A 87 1.07 -0.77 2.00
N HIS A 88 0.78 -0.38 0.78
CA HIS A 88 -0.44 0.31 0.42
C HIS A 88 -1.44 -0.69 -0.11
N ALA A 89 -2.59 -0.82 0.53
CA ALA A 89 -3.64 -1.75 0.14
C ALA A 89 -4.92 -1.01 -0.23
N LEU A 90 -5.44 -1.30 -1.40
CA LEU A 90 -6.76 -0.87 -1.88
C LEU A 90 -7.81 -1.96 -1.64
N CYS A 91 -7.36 -3.20 -1.46
CA CYS A 91 -8.20 -4.37 -1.25
C CYS A 91 -8.60 -4.56 0.22
N ARG A 92 -9.61 -5.41 0.43
CA ARG A 92 -9.98 -5.89 1.76
C ARG A 92 -8.87 -6.72 2.38
N PHE A 93 -8.81 -6.73 3.70
CA PHE A 93 -7.90 -7.59 4.44
C PHE A 93 -8.54 -8.13 5.70
N LYS A 94 -7.94 -9.19 6.26
CA LYS A 94 -8.35 -9.84 7.49
C LYS A 94 -7.17 -9.91 8.45
N ILE A 95 -7.46 -9.83 9.74
CA ILE A 95 -6.54 -10.20 10.81
C ILE A 95 -7.07 -11.51 11.40
N LEU A 96 -6.29 -12.57 11.25
CA LEU A 96 -6.60 -13.90 11.77
C LEU A 96 -5.81 -14.09 13.06
N TRP A 97 -6.50 -14.34 14.17
CA TRP A 97 -5.90 -14.61 15.47
C TRP A 97 -5.77 -16.11 15.68
N GLU A 98 -4.63 -16.59 16.19
CA GLU A 98 -4.46 -17.98 16.57
C GLU A 98 -5.36 -18.38 17.73
N ASN A 99 -5.61 -17.45 18.66
CA ASN A 99 -6.55 -17.69 19.75
C ASN A 99 -7.98 -17.52 19.26
N SER A 100 -8.73 -18.64 19.30
CA SER A 100 -10.11 -18.74 18.82
C SER A 100 -11.11 -17.77 19.46
N GLU A 101 -10.81 -17.18 20.60
CA GLU A 101 -11.69 -16.21 21.28
C GLU A 101 -11.82 -14.87 20.52
N ARG A 102 -10.78 -14.45 19.78
CA ARG A 102 -10.83 -13.22 18.96
C ARG A 102 -11.35 -13.45 17.55
N GLY A 103 -11.17 -14.66 17.02
CA GLY A 103 -11.63 -15.00 15.67
C GLY A 103 -10.91 -14.24 14.56
N ALA A 104 -11.65 -13.93 13.49
CA ALA A 104 -11.17 -13.15 12.35
C ALA A 104 -11.80 -11.75 12.37
N GLU A 105 -10.98 -10.72 12.21
CA GLU A 105 -11.42 -9.34 12.02
C GLU A 105 -11.28 -8.98 10.54
N GLU A 106 -12.37 -8.58 9.90
CA GLU A 106 -12.38 -8.18 8.49
C GLU A 106 -12.45 -6.66 8.34
N TYR A 107 -11.71 -6.14 7.37
CA TYR A 107 -11.63 -4.73 7.02
C TYR A 107 -11.83 -4.55 5.52
N CYS A 108 -12.64 -3.59 5.15
CA CYS A 108 -12.99 -3.27 3.77
C CYS A 108 -13.08 -1.75 3.56
N GLU A 109 -13.36 -1.34 2.35
CA GLU A 109 -13.50 0.06 1.94
C GLU A 109 -14.43 0.88 2.86
N ASN A 110 -15.47 0.26 3.41
CA ASN A 110 -16.46 0.93 4.27
C ASN A 110 -16.07 0.99 5.75
N THR A 111 -14.95 0.39 6.18
CA THR A 111 -14.51 0.47 7.58
C THR A 111 -14.15 1.92 7.94
N PRO A 112 -14.76 2.55 8.96
CA PRO A 112 -14.42 3.92 9.35
C PRO A 112 -12.97 4.05 9.81
N SER A 113 -12.30 5.15 9.44
CA SER A 113 -10.87 5.36 9.77
C SER A 113 -10.58 5.37 11.27
N GLU A 114 -11.51 5.89 12.09
CA GLU A 114 -11.38 5.89 13.55
C GLU A 114 -11.50 4.48 14.13
N GLU A 115 -12.48 3.70 13.65
CA GLU A 115 -12.66 2.30 14.05
C GLU A 115 -11.42 1.47 13.70
N PHE A 116 -10.93 1.61 12.48
CA PHE A 116 -9.69 0.97 12.05
C PHE A 116 -8.52 1.33 12.96
N SER A 117 -8.30 2.62 13.21
CA SER A 117 -7.19 3.10 14.04
C SER A 117 -7.26 2.58 15.48
N MET A 118 -8.44 2.40 16.03
CA MET A 118 -8.60 1.81 17.37
C MET A 118 -8.27 0.32 17.39
N LYS A 119 -8.77 -0.42 16.41
CA LYS A 119 -8.62 -1.87 16.33
C LYS A 119 -7.19 -2.30 16.02
N ILE A 120 -6.47 -1.55 15.15
CA ILE A 120 -5.14 -1.92 14.71
C ILE A 120 -4.03 -1.66 15.74
N ARG A 121 -4.29 -0.83 16.78
CA ARG A 121 -3.27 -0.40 17.75
C ARG A 121 -2.47 -1.53 18.40
N HIS A 122 -3.12 -2.65 18.68
CA HIS A 122 -2.48 -3.78 19.37
C HIS A 122 -1.51 -4.55 18.48
N LEU A 123 -1.48 -4.27 17.17
CA LEU A 123 -0.47 -4.79 16.26
C LEU A 123 0.78 -3.91 16.18
N ILE A 124 0.70 -2.65 16.60
CA ILE A 124 1.82 -1.72 16.52
C ILE A 124 2.97 -2.22 17.40
N GLY A 125 4.15 -2.31 16.81
CA GLY A 125 5.38 -2.81 17.44
C GLY A 125 5.62 -4.31 17.25
N ARG A 126 4.65 -5.09 16.74
CA ARG A 126 4.84 -6.51 16.42
C ARG A 126 5.73 -6.66 15.19
N GLU A 127 6.60 -7.64 15.24
CA GLU A 127 7.53 -7.95 14.16
C GLU A 127 6.92 -8.98 13.22
N ILE A 128 7.25 -8.86 11.94
CA ILE A 128 6.88 -9.85 10.93
C ILE A 128 7.81 -11.06 11.11
N MET A 129 7.25 -12.21 11.43
CA MET A 129 7.98 -13.48 11.59
C MET A 129 8.16 -14.19 10.25
N GLU A 130 7.12 -14.15 9.43
CA GLU A 130 7.07 -14.81 8.13
C GLU A 130 6.13 -14.07 7.19
N LEU A 131 6.29 -14.26 5.88
CA LEU A 131 5.40 -13.73 4.86
C LEU A 131 5.34 -14.68 3.67
N GLY A 132 4.32 -14.50 2.85
CA GLY A 132 4.20 -15.21 1.58
C GLY A 132 3.01 -14.75 0.76
N LEU A 133 2.89 -15.37 -0.42
CA LEU A 133 1.87 -15.08 -1.41
C LEU A 133 1.06 -16.33 -1.70
N SER A 134 -0.27 -16.19 -1.85
CA SER A 134 -1.14 -17.25 -2.37
C SER A 134 -0.98 -17.43 -3.89
N GLU A 135 -1.66 -18.42 -4.46
CA GLU A 135 -1.73 -18.59 -5.92
C GLU A 135 -2.43 -17.41 -6.63
N LYS A 136 -3.27 -16.67 -5.91
CA LYS A 136 -3.98 -15.47 -6.40
C LYS A 136 -3.26 -14.18 -6.03
N ASN A 137 -1.99 -14.25 -5.59
CA ASN A 137 -1.20 -13.11 -5.13
C ASN A 137 -1.77 -12.39 -3.87
N ASP A 138 -2.60 -13.08 -3.07
CA ASP A 138 -2.95 -12.57 -1.76
C ASP A 138 -1.69 -12.53 -0.90
N LEU A 139 -1.41 -11.40 -0.29
CA LEU A 139 -0.26 -11.24 0.60
C LEU A 139 -0.66 -11.60 2.03
N TRP A 140 0.15 -12.38 2.71
CA TRP A 140 -0.01 -12.61 4.13
C TRP A 140 1.28 -12.31 4.90
N LEU A 141 1.12 -11.72 6.09
CA LEU A 141 2.20 -11.44 7.04
C LEU A 141 1.85 -12.10 8.37
N ASP A 142 2.72 -12.96 8.85
CA ASP A 142 2.62 -13.62 10.16
C ASP A 142 3.37 -12.80 11.21
N MET A 143 2.75 -12.56 12.36
CA MET A 143 3.30 -11.81 13.48
C MET A 143 3.35 -12.64 14.77
N GLY A 144 3.32 -13.96 14.64
CA GLY A 144 3.37 -14.94 15.72
C GLY A 144 1.99 -15.38 16.18
N ASP A 145 1.26 -14.55 16.90
CA ASP A 145 -0.10 -14.87 17.41
C ASP A 145 -1.23 -14.37 16.50
N CYS A 146 -0.88 -13.73 15.40
CA CYS A 146 -1.84 -13.29 14.39
C CYS A 146 -1.21 -13.19 13.00
N ARG A 147 -2.08 -13.25 11.99
CA ARG A 147 -1.72 -13.10 10.58
C ARG A 147 -2.60 -12.04 9.93
N ILE A 148 -1.98 -11.10 9.20
CA ILE A 148 -2.71 -10.19 8.32
C ILE A 148 -2.73 -10.80 6.93
N VAL A 149 -3.89 -10.83 6.26
CA VAL A 149 -4.07 -11.35 4.91
C VAL A 149 -4.78 -10.32 4.06
N TRP A 150 -4.12 -9.79 3.04
CA TRP A 150 -4.71 -8.94 2.01
C TRP A 150 -5.19 -9.78 0.86
N THR A 151 -6.50 -9.73 0.57
CA THR A 151 -7.12 -10.52 -0.49
C THR A 151 -7.27 -9.68 -1.75
N THR A 152 -6.64 -10.12 -2.84
CA THR A 152 -6.66 -9.42 -4.12
C THR A 152 -8.05 -9.38 -4.74
N TYR A 153 -8.33 -8.33 -5.54
CA TYR A 153 -9.57 -8.20 -6.29
C TYR A 153 -9.61 -9.16 -7.49
N GLU A 154 -10.77 -9.73 -7.76
CA GLU A 154 -10.95 -10.65 -8.90
C GLU A 154 -11.02 -9.96 -10.27
N ASN A 155 -11.13 -8.63 -10.30
CA ASN A 155 -11.26 -7.82 -11.51
C ASN A 155 -9.93 -7.51 -12.23
N GLY A 156 -8.79 -7.96 -11.69
CA GLY A 156 -7.46 -7.71 -12.24
C GLY A 156 -6.88 -6.33 -11.98
N GLU A 157 -7.58 -5.49 -11.19
CA GLU A 157 -7.06 -4.18 -10.79
C GLU A 157 -5.98 -4.31 -9.71
N GLU A 158 -5.17 -3.27 -9.55
CA GLU A 158 -4.20 -3.18 -8.45
C GLU A 158 -4.89 -3.35 -7.11
N SER A 159 -4.39 -4.29 -6.33
CA SER A 159 -4.95 -4.62 -5.01
C SER A 159 -4.06 -4.15 -3.89
N TRP A 160 -2.74 -4.34 -4.02
CA TRP A 160 -1.78 -3.86 -3.05
C TRP A 160 -0.44 -3.53 -3.71
N ARG A 161 0.35 -2.74 -2.99
CA ARG A 161 1.67 -2.29 -3.42
C ARG A 161 2.63 -2.27 -2.24
N PHE A 162 3.84 -2.78 -2.47
CA PHE A 162 4.96 -2.65 -1.54
C PHE A 162 5.91 -1.54 -2.01
N LEU A 163 6.33 -0.69 -1.07
CA LEU A 163 7.20 0.44 -1.30
C LEU A 163 8.34 0.46 -0.28
N ALA A 164 9.55 0.84 -0.74
CA ALA A 164 10.62 1.26 0.15
C ALA A 164 10.62 2.79 0.29
N ALA A 165 11.12 3.29 1.42
CA ALA A 165 11.32 4.73 1.62
C ALA A 165 12.38 5.31 0.66
N ASP A 166 13.35 4.48 0.25
CA ASP A 166 14.30 4.81 -0.81
C ASP A 166 13.60 4.80 -2.17
N THR A 167 13.53 5.97 -2.80
CA THR A 167 12.86 6.16 -4.10
C THR A 167 13.58 5.53 -5.29
N ASN A 168 14.82 5.04 -5.10
CA ASN A 168 15.56 4.30 -6.12
C ASN A 168 15.19 2.82 -6.17
N VAL A 169 14.51 2.31 -5.13
CA VAL A 169 13.99 0.95 -5.11
C VAL A 169 12.67 0.93 -5.87
N PRO A 170 12.49 0.02 -6.85
CA PRO A 170 11.21 -0.11 -7.54
C PRO A 170 10.09 -0.49 -6.57
N HIS A 171 8.86 -0.23 -6.98
CA HIS A 171 7.67 -0.66 -6.23
C HIS A 171 7.24 -2.03 -6.74
N LEU A 172 6.87 -2.94 -5.85
CA LEU A 172 6.15 -4.16 -6.25
C LEU A 172 4.65 -3.88 -6.20
N VAL A 173 3.99 -4.02 -7.32
CA VAL A 173 2.54 -3.84 -7.48
C VAL A 173 1.90 -5.18 -7.79
N ALA A 174 0.76 -5.48 -7.18
CA ALA A 174 0.09 -6.76 -7.35
C ALA A 174 -1.41 -6.64 -7.59
N SER A 175 -1.89 -7.52 -8.45
CA SER A 175 -3.30 -7.89 -8.63
C SER A 175 -3.44 -9.41 -8.47
N ASN A 176 -4.64 -9.95 -8.62
CA ASN A 176 -4.88 -11.39 -8.56
C ASN A 176 -4.23 -12.20 -9.70
N SER A 177 -3.87 -11.56 -10.80
CA SER A 177 -3.42 -12.21 -12.04
C SER A 177 -2.01 -11.82 -12.48
N TRP A 178 -1.44 -10.78 -11.90
CA TRP A 178 -0.10 -10.28 -12.27
C TRP A 178 0.59 -9.59 -11.09
N MET A 179 1.90 -9.55 -11.14
CA MET A 179 2.76 -8.75 -10.27
C MET A 179 3.85 -8.11 -11.12
N GLU A 180 4.23 -6.87 -10.80
CA GLU A 180 5.23 -6.11 -11.54
C GLU A 180 6.10 -5.23 -10.63
N LEU A 181 7.33 -4.99 -11.07
CA LEU A 181 8.22 -3.99 -10.49
C LEU A 181 8.18 -2.72 -11.36
N ASN A 182 7.82 -1.60 -10.73
CA ASN A 182 7.67 -0.27 -11.33
C ASN A 182 8.75 0.71 -10.85
#